data_c53e1144599fb73d22f8d3a7f04a6de8
#
_entry.id   c53e1144599fb73d22f8d3a7f04a6de8
#
_cell.length_a   1.000
_cell.length_b   1.000
_cell.length_c   1.000
_cell.angle_alpha   90.00
_cell.angle_beta   90.00
_cell.angle_gamma   90.00
#
_symmetry.space_group_name_H-M   'P 1'
#
loop_
_entity.id
_entity.type
_entity.pdbx_description
1 polymer ?
#
loop_
_entity_poly.entity_id
_entity_poly.type
_entity_poly.pdbx_seq_one_letter_code
_entity_poly.pdbx_strand_id
1 'polypeptide(L)'
;MAQRILPQRRRPLFRPQQILLLAYLLAVVLWLVRGLVGSAVMLNYKWQGKMPQQTVAPEELVTESFAPYSSNQWWTPPDDDPAWYLSTDNDPHIYWQGQGYLETVRLYAGHQLPPGGVALYYLLPGQTDYTEAQKVYATVSGPGEYTFVLGDKWVTGLRIDPDSVGGVPTLFHGIELNPATPWYDRFLPSGGAWLLLLFGPALVAAAVSLVGSLFGKSPEDGEEPPQE
;
A
#
# COMPACT_ATOMS: atom_id res chain seq x y z
N MET A 1 -52.85 -9.00 -49.57
CA MET A 1 -51.76 -9.79 -48.97
C MET A 1 -50.83 -8.79 -48.23
N ALA A 2 -50.93 -8.74 -46.94
CA ALA A 2 -50.06 -7.86 -46.13
C ALA A 2 -48.84 -8.69 -45.66
N GLN A 3 -47.62 -8.34 -46.11
CA GLN A 3 -46.41 -8.94 -45.66
C GLN A 3 -46.16 -8.50 -44.20
N ARG A 4 -46.26 -9.42 -43.24
CA ARG A 4 -45.84 -9.24 -41.87
C ARG A 4 -44.31 -9.08 -41.85
N ILE A 5 -43.83 -7.85 -41.65
CA ILE A 5 -42.41 -7.60 -41.38
C ILE A 5 -42.13 -8.10 -39.94
N LEU A 6 -41.47 -9.25 -39.83
CA LEU A 6 -41.05 -9.79 -38.57
C LEU A 6 -39.97 -8.85 -37.96
N PRO A 7 -40.12 -8.45 -36.71
CA PRO A 7 -39.11 -7.63 -36.04
C PRO A 7 -37.78 -8.37 -36.00
N GLN A 8 -36.73 -7.73 -36.53
CA GLN A 8 -35.38 -8.30 -36.47
C GLN A 8 -34.92 -8.31 -34.98
N ARG A 9 -34.83 -9.52 -34.43
CA ARG A 9 -34.23 -9.73 -33.10
C ARG A 9 -32.81 -9.14 -33.13
N ARG A 10 -32.59 -8.01 -32.45
CA ARG A 10 -31.24 -7.49 -32.23
C ARG A 10 -30.48 -8.50 -31.40
N ARG A 11 -29.52 -9.19 -32.00
CA ARG A 11 -28.62 -10.11 -31.29
C ARG A 11 -27.79 -9.26 -30.32
N PRO A 12 -27.59 -9.69 -29.06
CA PRO A 12 -26.72 -8.98 -28.18
C PRO A 12 -25.33 -8.86 -28.81
N LEU A 13 -24.75 -7.65 -28.75
CA LEU A 13 -23.46 -7.34 -29.39
C LEU A 13 -22.32 -8.26 -28.93
N PHE A 14 -22.39 -8.75 -27.68
CA PHE A 14 -21.41 -9.64 -27.11
C PHE A 14 -22.06 -10.80 -26.34
N ARG A 15 -21.46 -11.97 -26.42
CA ARG A 15 -21.83 -13.11 -25.58
C ARG A 15 -21.29 -12.86 -24.15
N PRO A 16 -21.94 -13.38 -23.07
CA PRO A 16 -21.48 -13.18 -21.68
C PRO A 16 -20.00 -13.56 -21.47
N GLN A 17 -19.52 -14.61 -22.14
CA GLN A 17 -18.11 -15.03 -22.09
C GLN A 17 -17.16 -13.99 -22.69
N GLN A 18 -17.57 -13.28 -23.74
CA GLN A 18 -16.76 -12.22 -24.35
C GLN A 18 -16.69 -10.98 -23.44
N ILE A 19 -17.80 -10.65 -22.76
CA ILE A 19 -17.82 -9.56 -21.77
C ILE A 19 -16.87 -9.86 -20.62
N LEU A 20 -16.89 -11.10 -20.12
CA LEU A 20 -16.00 -11.55 -19.06
C LEU A 20 -14.53 -11.47 -19.48
N LEU A 21 -14.20 -11.99 -20.65
CA LEU A 21 -12.84 -11.95 -21.19
C LEU A 21 -12.34 -10.51 -21.36
N LEU A 22 -13.18 -9.63 -21.92
CA LEU A 22 -12.85 -8.21 -22.09
C LEU A 22 -12.65 -7.50 -20.75
N ALA A 23 -13.46 -7.82 -19.73
CA ALA A 23 -13.32 -7.24 -18.40
C ALA A 23 -11.97 -7.64 -17.76
N TYR A 24 -11.55 -8.89 -17.86
CA TYR A 24 -10.24 -9.32 -17.37
C TYR A 24 -9.09 -8.70 -18.16
N LEU A 25 -9.18 -8.66 -19.46
CA LEU A 25 -8.15 -8.03 -20.30
C LEU A 25 -8.00 -6.56 -19.97
N LEU A 26 -9.11 -5.84 -19.82
CA LEU A 26 -9.10 -4.43 -19.42
C LEU A 26 -8.49 -4.25 -18.02
N ALA A 27 -8.82 -5.10 -17.05
CA ALA A 27 -8.25 -5.03 -15.71
C ALA A 27 -6.74 -5.23 -15.72
N VAL A 28 -6.23 -6.21 -16.48
CA VAL A 28 -4.78 -6.44 -16.65
C VAL A 28 -4.11 -5.22 -17.31
N VAL A 29 -4.70 -4.68 -18.38
CA VAL A 29 -4.15 -3.50 -19.08
C VAL A 29 -4.10 -2.31 -18.13
N LEU A 30 -5.17 -2.03 -17.39
CA LEU A 30 -5.21 -0.92 -16.41
C LEU A 30 -4.17 -1.12 -15.30
N TRP A 31 -3.99 -2.36 -14.84
CA TRP A 31 -2.96 -2.66 -13.85
C TRP A 31 -1.54 -2.41 -14.37
N LEU A 32 -1.25 -2.85 -15.58
CA LEU A 32 0.06 -2.59 -16.22
C LEU A 32 0.30 -1.10 -16.46
N VAL A 33 -0.72 -0.37 -16.94
CA VAL A 33 -0.63 1.09 -17.13
C VAL A 33 -0.36 1.80 -15.81
N ARG A 34 -1.05 1.40 -14.73
CA ARG A 34 -0.77 1.95 -13.38
C ARG A 34 0.69 1.72 -12.97
N GLY A 35 1.22 0.50 -13.17
CA GLY A 35 2.62 0.17 -12.87
C GLY A 35 3.60 1.01 -13.69
N LEU A 36 3.34 1.18 -15.00
CA LEU A 36 4.17 2.00 -15.88
C LEU A 36 4.16 3.48 -15.49
N VAL A 37 2.97 4.03 -15.22
CA VAL A 37 2.83 5.44 -14.79
C VAL A 37 3.56 5.66 -13.47
N GLY A 38 3.36 4.79 -12.48
CA GLY A 38 4.08 4.87 -11.20
C GLY A 38 5.60 4.80 -11.38
N SER A 39 6.10 3.90 -12.24
CA SER A 39 7.53 3.79 -12.55
C SER A 39 8.07 5.06 -13.24
N ALA A 40 7.32 5.64 -14.17
CA ALA A 40 7.71 6.87 -14.84
C ALA A 40 7.77 8.08 -13.90
N VAL A 41 6.79 8.21 -13.00
CA VAL A 41 6.77 9.25 -11.96
C VAL A 41 7.97 9.10 -11.03
N MET A 42 8.26 7.89 -10.56
CA MET A 42 9.43 7.63 -9.72
C MET A 42 10.74 8.01 -10.41
N LEU A 43 10.93 7.56 -11.66
CA LEU A 43 12.13 7.90 -12.44
C LEU A 43 12.30 9.41 -12.59
N ASN A 44 11.21 10.13 -12.83
CA ASN A 44 11.24 11.59 -12.92
C ASN A 44 11.68 12.23 -11.59
N TYR A 45 11.16 11.81 -10.44
CA TYR A 45 11.60 12.32 -9.13
C TYR A 45 13.06 11.94 -8.81
N LYS A 46 13.48 10.74 -9.20
CA LYS A 46 14.87 10.30 -9.06
C LYS A 46 15.81 11.16 -9.88
N TRP A 47 15.49 11.45 -11.14
CA TRP A 47 16.29 12.34 -12.00
C TRP A 47 16.35 13.78 -11.49
N GLN A 48 15.28 14.25 -10.83
CA GLN A 48 15.27 15.57 -10.21
C GLN A 48 16.01 15.62 -8.86
N GLY A 49 16.56 14.51 -8.37
CA GLY A 49 17.20 14.42 -7.05
C GLY A 49 16.22 14.59 -5.88
N LYS A 50 14.91 14.43 -6.13
CA LYS A 50 13.86 14.61 -5.13
C LYS A 50 13.48 13.31 -4.39
N MET A 51 14.02 12.19 -4.82
CA MET A 51 13.79 10.88 -4.22
C MET A 51 15.07 10.41 -3.55
N PRO A 52 15.24 10.63 -2.24
CA PRO A 52 16.42 10.18 -1.52
C PRO A 52 16.45 8.64 -1.51
N GLN A 53 17.58 8.06 -1.86
CA GLN A 53 17.89 6.64 -1.70
C GLN A 53 19.13 6.56 -0.81
N GLN A 54 18.93 6.46 0.48
CA GLN A 54 20.02 6.52 1.44
C GLN A 54 19.66 5.79 2.73
N THR A 55 20.68 5.28 3.38
CA THR A 55 20.60 4.87 4.79
C THR A 55 20.90 6.09 5.65
N VAL A 56 20.06 6.33 6.64
CA VAL A 56 20.23 7.38 7.65
C VAL A 56 20.67 6.68 8.92
N ALA A 57 21.86 7.02 9.38
CA ALA A 57 22.43 6.43 10.59
C ALA A 57 21.71 6.91 11.85
N PRO A 58 21.76 6.17 12.97
CA PRO A 58 21.11 6.57 14.23
C PRO A 58 21.51 7.97 14.70
N GLU A 59 22.75 8.38 14.48
CA GLU A 59 23.29 9.69 14.90
C GLU A 59 22.72 10.87 14.10
N GLU A 60 22.16 10.61 12.92
CA GLU A 60 21.49 11.61 12.06
C GLU A 60 20.00 11.78 12.39
N LEU A 61 19.49 10.97 13.32
CA LEU A 61 18.10 10.96 13.74
C LEU A 61 17.95 11.61 15.11
N VAL A 62 16.83 12.27 15.32
CA VAL A 62 16.50 12.82 16.63
C VAL A 62 15.65 11.79 17.37
N THR A 63 16.11 11.39 18.54
CA THR A 63 15.39 10.45 19.42
C THR A 63 14.78 11.18 20.59
N GLU A 64 13.56 10.82 20.94
CA GLU A 64 12.84 11.32 22.11
C GLU A 64 12.39 10.12 22.96
N SER A 65 12.52 10.27 24.29
CA SER A 65 12.19 9.19 25.24
C SER A 65 13.06 7.94 25.11
N PHE A 66 14.34 8.15 24.73
CA PHE A 66 15.36 7.12 24.73
C PHE A 66 16.58 7.54 25.55
N ALA A 67 17.15 6.59 26.26
CA ALA A 67 18.45 6.71 26.93
C ALA A 67 19.39 5.60 26.43
N PRO A 68 20.72 5.84 26.35
CA PRO A 68 21.67 4.78 26.07
C PRO A 68 21.51 3.65 27.09
N TYR A 69 21.50 2.41 26.63
CA TYR A 69 21.41 1.26 27.51
C TYR A 69 22.70 1.10 28.29
N SER A 70 22.61 0.90 29.59
CA SER A 70 23.79 0.66 30.45
C SER A 70 23.75 -0.77 31.02
N SER A 71 24.91 -1.41 31.10
CA SER A 71 25.08 -2.78 31.60
C SER A 71 24.65 -3.02 33.07
N ASN A 72 24.30 -1.96 33.79
CA ASN A 72 23.81 -2.03 35.18
C ASN A 72 22.29 -2.26 35.29
N GLN A 73 21.62 -2.48 34.18
CA GLN A 73 20.17 -2.70 34.14
C GLN A 73 19.84 -4.19 34.23
N TRP A 74 18.57 -4.50 34.40
CA TRP A 74 18.05 -5.84 34.67
C TRP A 74 18.26 -6.88 33.55
N TRP A 75 18.64 -6.43 32.35
CA TRP A 75 18.91 -7.27 31.18
C TRP A 75 20.29 -6.97 30.60
N THR A 76 20.94 -8.00 30.08
CA THR A 76 22.24 -7.85 29.40
C THR A 76 22.04 -8.08 27.90
N PRO A 77 22.44 -7.14 27.04
CA PRO A 77 22.41 -7.34 25.60
C PRO A 77 23.16 -8.61 25.19
N PRO A 78 22.73 -9.30 24.13
CA PRO A 78 23.42 -10.48 23.61
C PRO A 78 24.78 -10.17 22.98
N ASP A 79 25.03 -8.89 22.69
CA ASP A 79 26.25 -8.34 22.10
C ASP A 79 26.62 -7.01 22.76
N ASP A 80 27.84 -6.53 22.48
CA ASP A 80 28.34 -5.24 22.96
C ASP A 80 28.00 -4.08 21.99
N ASP A 81 26.90 -4.18 21.23
CA ASP A 81 26.51 -3.17 20.27
C ASP A 81 26.11 -1.87 20.98
N PRO A 82 26.77 -0.73 20.70
CA PRO A 82 26.44 0.55 21.33
C PRO A 82 25.08 1.13 20.91
N ALA A 83 24.45 0.57 19.89
CA ALA A 83 23.15 0.98 19.39
C ALA A 83 21.95 0.47 20.21
N TRP A 84 22.21 -0.12 21.40
CA TRP A 84 21.17 -0.45 22.37
C TRP A 84 20.73 0.78 23.15
N TYR A 85 19.43 1.02 23.15
CA TYR A 85 18.77 2.08 23.89
C TYR A 85 17.69 1.52 24.80
N LEU A 86 17.32 2.28 25.83
CA LEU A 86 16.18 1.99 26.67
C LEU A 86 15.11 3.05 26.45
N SER A 87 13.89 2.65 26.12
CA SER A 87 12.76 3.57 26.12
C SER A 87 12.46 4.01 27.56
N THR A 88 12.39 5.33 27.79
CA THR A 88 12.23 5.91 29.13
C THR A 88 10.75 6.12 29.52
N ASP A 89 9.86 6.10 28.55
CA ASP A 89 8.41 6.14 28.74
C ASP A 89 7.67 5.27 27.71
N ASN A 90 6.33 5.34 27.72
CA ASN A 90 5.47 4.51 26.86
C ASN A 90 5.25 5.11 25.48
N ASP A 91 5.92 6.19 25.11
CA ASP A 91 5.75 6.88 23.83
C ASP A 91 7.11 7.30 23.22
N PRO A 92 8.02 6.33 22.96
CA PRO A 92 9.33 6.61 22.40
C PRO A 92 9.23 6.98 20.93
N HIS A 93 9.94 8.02 20.51
CA HIS A 93 9.91 8.51 19.14
C HIS A 93 11.30 8.63 18.52
N ILE A 94 11.35 8.37 17.22
CA ILE A 94 12.52 8.58 16.36
C ILE A 94 12.09 9.48 15.21
N TYR A 95 12.78 10.62 15.04
CA TYR A 95 12.45 11.60 14.02
C TYR A 95 13.52 11.68 12.95
N TRP A 96 13.07 11.69 11.71
CA TRP A 96 13.87 12.12 10.56
C TRP A 96 13.38 13.50 10.12
N GLN A 97 14.30 14.49 10.15
CA GLN A 97 14.02 15.90 9.84
C GLN A 97 14.47 16.23 8.41
N GLY A 98 13.98 15.49 7.44
CA GLY A 98 14.31 15.70 6.03
C GLY A 98 13.06 15.86 5.19
N GLN A 99 13.27 16.11 3.90
CA GLN A 99 12.17 16.17 2.94
C GLN A 99 12.50 15.40 1.68
N GLY A 100 11.48 14.83 1.06
CA GLY A 100 11.66 14.08 -0.18
C GLY A 100 10.44 13.28 -0.56
N TYR A 101 10.54 12.68 -1.74
CA TYR A 101 9.53 11.77 -2.24
C TYR A 101 9.81 10.36 -1.71
N LEU A 102 8.97 9.88 -0.83
CA LEU A 102 9.13 8.57 -0.20
C LEU A 102 8.03 7.60 -0.63
N GLU A 103 8.45 6.47 -1.14
CA GLU A 103 7.60 5.33 -1.44
C GLU A 103 7.61 4.34 -0.28
N THR A 104 8.81 4.05 0.22
CA THR A 104 9.04 3.04 1.25
C THR A 104 10.10 3.53 2.22
N VAL A 105 9.90 3.25 3.49
CA VAL A 105 10.89 3.43 4.56
C VAL A 105 11.08 2.09 5.25
N ARG A 106 12.33 1.72 5.54
CA ARG A 106 12.67 0.52 6.30
C ARG A 106 13.38 0.94 7.57
N LEU A 107 12.91 0.45 8.71
CA LEU A 107 13.55 0.60 10.01
C LEU A 107 14.30 -0.70 10.32
N TYR A 108 15.53 -0.58 10.78
CA TYR A 108 16.33 -1.66 11.32
C TYR A 108 16.38 -1.54 12.85
N ALA A 109 15.58 -2.38 13.53
CA ALA A 109 15.47 -2.35 14.98
C ALA A 109 15.26 -3.76 15.55
N GLY A 110 16.03 -4.09 16.57
CA GLY A 110 15.82 -5.28 17.41
C GLY A 110 15.13 -4.89 18.70
N HIS A 111 14.25 -5.73 19.22
CA HIS A 111 13.59 -5.53 20.51
C HIS A 111 13.85 -6.71 21.42
N GLN A 112 14.11 -6.45 22.70
CA GLN A 112 14.26 -7.49 23.70
C GLN A 112 12.97 -8.30 23.89
N LEU A 113 11.82 -7.63 23.80
CA LEU A 113 10.47 -8.21 23.78
C LEU A 113 9.78 -7.88 22.47
N PRO A 114 8.84 -8.70 21.97
CA PRO A 114 8.05 -8.34 20.80
C PRO A 114 7.39 -6.97 20.97
N PRO A 115 7.56 -6.02 20.05
CA PRO A 115 6.98 -4.68 20.18
C PRO A 115 5.45 -4.75 20.12
N GLY A 116 4.79 -3.87 20.87
CA GLY A 116 3.33 -3.74 20.90
C GLY A 116 2.73 -3.24 19.58
N GLY A 117 3.54 -2.53 18.80
CA GLY A 117 3.20 -2.06 17.47
C GLY A 117 4.26 -1.09 16.97
N VAL A 118 4.73 -1.30 15.75
CA VAL A 118 5.70 -0.39 15.12
C VAL A 118 4.97 0.44 14.09
N ALA A 119 4.99 1.76 14.25
CA ALA A 119 4.25 2.69 13.41
C ALA A 119 5.15 3.83 12.90
N LEU A 120 4.80 4.36 11.74
CA LEU A 120 5.43 5.54 11.17
C LEU A 120 4.35 6.57 10.87
N TYR A 121 4.62 7.81 11.26
CA TYR A 121 3.85 8.98 10.88
C TYR A 121 4.67 9.86 9.95
N TYR A 122 4.02 10.53 9.01
CA TYR A 122 4.70 11.43 8.09
C TYR A 122 4.00 12.79 8.04
N LEU A 123 4.80 13.84 7.80
CA LEU A 123 4.29 15.18 7.55
C LEU A 123 4.16 15.44 6.05
N LEU A 124 3.03 15.97 5.62
CA LEU A 124 2.86 16.52 4.29
C LEU A 124 3.29 18.01 4.26
N PRO A 125 3.60 18.59 3.08
CA PRO A 125 3.96 20.01 2.99
C PRO A 125 2.94 20.93 3.66
N GLY A 126 3.43 21.80 4.53
CA GLY A 126 2.61 22.73 5.30
C GLY A 126 1.98 22.18 6.57
N GLN A 127 2.22 20.92 6.91
CA GLN A 127 1.85 20.33 8.20
C GLN A 127 2.98 20.48 9.22
N THR A 128 2.60 20.68 10.48
CA THR A 128 3.51 20.76 11.63
C THR A 128 3.30 19.62 12.61
N ASP A 129 2.12 18.99 12.58
CA ASP A 129 1.71 18.00 13.57
C ASP A 129 1.51 16.63 12.94
N TYR A 130 2.02 15.60 13.60
CA TYR A 130 1.79 14.20 13.24
C TYR A 130 0.41 13.78 13.69
N THR A 131 -0.39 13.22 12.78
CA THR A 131 -1.78 12.82 13.04
C THR A 131 -2.04 11.37 12.65
N GLU A 132 -3.07 10.76 13.21
CA GLU A 132 -3.48 9.39 12.88
C GLU A 132 -3.87 9.22 11.40
N ALA A 133 -4.23 10.30 10.69
CA ALA A 133 -4.53 10.25 9.26
C ALA A 133 -3.28 9.96 8.39
N GLN A 134 -2.08 10.26 8.91
CA GLN A 134 -0.78 10.02 8.28
C GLN A 134 0.00 8.88 8.95
N LYS A 135 -0.69 7.95 9.60
CA LYS A 135 -0.08 6.78 10.24
C LYS A 135 -0.02 5.59 9.29
N VAL A 136 1.12 4.92 9.30
CA VAL A 136 1.35 3.66 8.57
C VAL A 136 1.92 2.63 9.54
N TYR A 137 1.31 1.46 9.60
CA TYR A 137 1.86 0.35 10.39
C TYR A 137 2.92 -0.41 9.60
N ALA A 138 3.92 -0.88 10.31
CA ALA A 138 4.99 -1.68 9.74
C ALA A 138 4.51 -3.04 9.26
N THR A 139 5.12 -3.51 8.17
CA THR A 139 5.14 -4.93 7.80
C THR A 139 6.51 -5.48 8.17
N VAL A 140 6.54 -6.58 8.93
CA VAL A 140 7.79 -7.26 9.26
C VAL A 140 8.30 -7.96 7.99
N SER A 141 9.45 -7.54 7.48
CA SER A 141 10.06 -8.07 6.25
C SER A 141 11.21 -9.05 6.52
N GLY A 142 11.77 -9.01 7.74
CA GLY A 142 12.82 -9.90 8.21
C GLY A 142 13.06 -9.74 9.70
N PRO A 143 13.97 -10.50 10.30
CA PRO A 143 14.35 -10.31 11.70
C PRO A 143 14.90 -8.88 11.91
N GLY A 144 14.24 -8.10 12.75
CA GLY A 144 14.63 -6.71 13.00
C GLY A 144 14.41 -5.75 11.84
N GLU A 145 13.65 -6.13 10.81
CA GLU A 145 13.34 -5.29 9.67
C GLU A 145 11.85 -4.95 9.61
N TYR A 146 11.53 -3.67 9.69
CA TYR A 146 10.19 -3.13 9.65
C TYR A 146 10.01 -2.23 8.44
N THR A 147 9.14 -2.62 7.51
CA THR A 147 8.91 -1.88 6.26
C THR A 147 7.60 -1.13 6.30
N PHE A 148 7.65 0.16 6.00
CA PHE A 148 6.50 1.06 5.87
C PHE A 148 6.32 1.45 4.41
N VAL A 149 5.12 1.25 3.86
CA VAL A 149 4.79 1.65 2.49
C VAL A 149 3.95 2.91 2.53
N LEU A 150 4.55 4.04 2.14
CA LEU A 150 3.89 5.35 2.14
C LEU A 150 3.06 5.59 0.87
N GLY A 151 3.37 4.91 -0.21
CA GLY A 151 2.63 5.01 -1.47
C GLY A 151 2.85 6.32 -2.20
N ASP A 152 4.10 6.63 -2.49
CA ASP A 152 4.52 7.75 -3.35
C ASP A 152 4.09 9.13 -2.82
N LYS A 153 4.59 9.53 -1.67
CA LYS A 153 4.26 10.83 -1.06
C LYS A 153 5.47 11.75 -0.95
N TRP A 154 5.25 13.03 -1.20
CA TRP A 154 6.20 14.06 -0.81
C TRP A 154 6.04 14.33 0.68
N VAL A 155 7.07 14.07 1.45
CA VAL A 155 7.05 14.26 2.91
C VAL A 155 8.08 15.30 3.34
N THR A 156 7.82 15.94 4.48
CA THR A 156 8.69 16.98 5.09
C THR A 156 9.18 16.58 6.48
N GLY A 157 8.95 15.35 6.89
CA GLY A 157 9.41 14.77 8.13
C GLY A 157 8.77 13.42 8.38
N LEU A 158 9.46 12.60 9.19
CA LEU A 158 8.96 11.32 9.66
C LEU A 158 9.08 11.26 11.17
N ARG A 159 8.12 10.63 11.83
CA ARG A 159 8.17 10.12 13.20
C ARG A 159 7.94 8.63 13.18
N ILE A 160 8.81 7.88 13.80
CA ILE A 160 8.67 6.43 13.95
C ILE A 160 8.50 6.14 15.43
N ASP A 161 7.45 5.41 15.76
CA ASP A 161 7.16 4.88 17.07
C ASP A 161 7.56 3.39 17.04
N PRO A 162 8.76 3.03 17.53
CA PRO A 162 9.28 1.66 17.41
C PRO A 162 8.61 0.69 18.38
N ASP A 163 8.00 1.21 19.44
CA ASP A 163 7.21 0.46 20.41
C ASP A 163 6.18 1.38 21.06
N SER A 164 5.22 0.82 21.77
CA SER A 164 4.23 1.50 22.60
C SER A 164 4.41 1.22 24.08
N VAL A 165 5.55 0.65 24.48
CA VAL A 165 5.85 0.25 25.87
C VAL A 165 7.19 0.82 26.29
N GLY A 166 7.21 1.48 27.47
CA GLY A 166 8.44 1.97 28.10
C GLY A 166 9.25 0.90 28.80
N GLY A 167 10.51 1.18 29.03
CA GLY A 167 11.42 0.29 29.75
C GLY A 167 11.87 -0.93 28.92
N VAL A 168 11.71 -0.92 27.60
CA VAL A 168 12.10 -2.01 26.71
C VAL A 168 13.45 -1.69 26.06
N PRO A 169 14.46 -2.53 26.22
CA PRO A 169 15.69 -2.43 25.45
C PRO A 169 15.44 -2.63 23.96
N THR A 170 15.83 -1.62 23.18
CA THR A 170 15.66 -1.60 21.73
C THR A 170 17.02 -1.34 21.08
N LEU A 171 17.42 -2.23 20.18
CA LEU A 171 18.56 -2.04 19.28
C LEU A 171 18.11 -1.23 18.09
N PHE A 172 18.87 -0.19 17.73
CA PHE A 172 18.47 0.69 16.63
C PHE A 172 19.65 0.99 15.70
N HIS A 173 19.58 0.50 14.47
CA HIS A 173 20.63 0.64 13.45
C HIS A 173 20.33 1.72 12.39
N GLY A 174 19.23 2.47 12.53
CA GLY A 174 18.85 3.52 11.62
C GLY A 174 17.70 3.14 10.69
N ILE A 175 17.51 3.99 9.68
CA ILE A 175 16.45 3.81 8.68
C ILE A 175 17.04 3.82 7.26
N GLU A 176 16.36 3.15 6.35
CA GLU A 176 16.66 3.22 4.92
C GLU A 176 15.47 3.86 4.20
N LEU A 177 15.74 4.95 3.49
CA LEU A 177 14.76 5.68 2.69
C LEU A 177 14.78 5.16 1.27
N ASN A 178 13.62 4.79 0.74
CA ASN A 178 13.45 4.24 -0.59
C ASN A 178 14.45 3.11 -0.91
N PRO A 179 14.45 2.00 -0.12
CA PRO A 179 15.34 0.86 -0.38
C PRO A 179 15.23 0.42 -1.84
N ALA A 180 16.32 -0.06 -2.40
CA ALA A 180 16.33 -0.57 -3.76
C ALA A 180 15.39 -1.77 -3.87
N THR A 181 14.31 -1.62 -4.61
CA THR A 181 13.36 -2.68 -4.91
C THR A 181 13.51 -3.15 -6.36
N PRO A 182 13.32 -4.43 -6.66
CA PRO A 182 13.28 -4.92 -8.02
C PRO A 182 12.20 -4.16 -8.83
N TRP A 183 12.51 -3.82 -10.08
CA TRP A 183 11.61 -3.05 -10.94
C TRP A 183 10.24 -3.71 -11.14
N TYR A 184 10.17 -5.04 -11.07
CA TYR A 184 8.93 -5.81 -11.25
C TYR A 184 8.01 -5.76 -10.02
N ASP A 185 8.48 -5.40 -8.83
CA ASP A 185 7.66 -5.35 -7.61
C ASP A 185 6.46 -4.41 -7.75
N ARG A 186 6.59 -3.36 -8.55
CA ARG A 186 5.49 -2.44 -8.86
C ARG A 186 4.38 -3.06 -9.68
N PHE A 187 4.68 -4.14 -10.38
CA PHE A 187 3.74 -4.89 -11.20
C PHE A 187 3.15 -6.09 -10.46
N LEU A 188 3.71 -6.44 -9.31
CA LEU A 188 3.15 -7.50 -8.46
C LEU A 188 2.01 -6.93 -7.62
N PRO A 189 0.82 -7.54 -7.68
CA PRO A 189 -0.29 -7.12 -6.83
C PRO A 189 -0.01 -7.44 -5.37
N SER A 190 -0.21 -6.50 -4.45
CA SER A 190 -0.23 -6.75 -3.00
C SER A 190 -1.49 -7.54 -2.61
N GLY A 191 -1.53 -8.11 -1.40
CA GLY A 191 -2.56 -9.04 -0.95
C GLY A 191 -4.01 -8.66 -1.32
N GLY A 192 -4.46 -7.44 -0.99
CA GLY A 192 -5.81 -6.96 -1.34
C GLY A 192 -6.01 -6.74 -2.83
N ALA A 193 -4.96 -6.36 -3.58
CA ALA A 193 -5.05 -6.14 -5.02
C ALA A 193 -5.26 -7.44 -5.81
N TRP A 194 -4.75 -8.56 -5.33
CA TRP A 194 -5.05 -9.88 -5.93
C TRP A 194 -6.54 -10.18 -5.92
N LEU A 195 -7.23 -9.92 -4.82
CA LEU A 195 -8.68 -10.12 -4.72
C LEU A 195 -9.42 -9.21 -5.69
N LEU A 196 -9.00 -7.94 -5.81
CA LEU A 196 -9.61 -7.00 -6.74
C LEU A 196 -9.42 -7.43 -8.20
N LEU A 197 -8.24 -7.90 -8.59
CA LEU A 197 -7.96 -8.38 -9.94
C LEU A 197 -8.67 -9.69 -10.26
N LEU A 198 -8.88 -10.55 -9.27
CA LEU A 198 -9.55 -11.85 -9.46
C LEU A 198 -11.07 -11.70 -9.52
N PHE A 199 -11.67 -10.94 -8.63
CA PHE A 199 -13.13 -10.86 -8.50
C PHE A 199 -13.74 -9.62 -9.16
N GLY A 200 -13.01 -8.51 -9.20
CA GLY A 200 -13.51 -7.24 -9.76
C GLY A 200 -14.02 -7.37 -11.20
N PRO A 201 -13.25 -7.91 -12.14
CA PRO A 201 -13.68 -8.06 -13.52
C PRO A 201 -14.92 -8.97 -13.67
N ALA A 202 -15.02 -10.03 -12.85
CA ALA A 202 -16.16 -10.93 -12.87
C ALA A 202 -17.44 -10.21 -12.39
N LEU A 203 -17.35 -9.41 -11.32
CA LEU A 203 -18.47 -8.61 -10.82
C LEU A 203 -18.92 -7.57 -11.85
N VAL A 204 -17.99 -6.87 -12.50
CA VAL A 204 -18.30 -5.90 -13.57
C VAL A 204 -18.98 -6.61 -14.74
N ALA A 205 -18.44 -7.74 -15.19
CA ALA A 205 -19.03 -8.50 -16.29
C ALA A 205 -20.44 -9.00 -15.95
N ALA A 206 -20.67 -9.47 -14.73
CA ALA A 206 -22.00 -9.90 -14.26
C ALA A 206 -22.98 -8.72 -14.24
N ALA A 207 -22.58 -7.56 -13.72
CA ALA A 207 -23.40 -6.35 -13.69
C ALA A 207 -23.80 -5.88 -15.11
N VAL A 208 -22.82 -5.84 -16.03
CA VAL A 208 -23.07 -5.45 -17.43
C VAL A 208 -24.02 -6.43 -18.11
N SER A 209 -23.84 -7.75 -17.87
CA SER A 209 -24.71 -8.78 -18.42
C SER A 209 -26.13 -8.68 -17.87
N LEU A 210 -26.29 -8.40 -16.58
CA LEU A 210 -27.59 -8.20 -15.93
C LEU A 210 -28.31 -6.99 -16.52
N VAL A 211 -27.64 -5.85 -16.60
CA VAL A 211 -28.20 -4.61 -17.20
C VAL A 211 -28.62 -4.88 -18.65
N GLY A 212 -27.74 -5.53 -19.44
CA GLY A 212 -28.06 -5.90 -20.82
C GLY A 212 -29.30 -6.78 -20.95
N SER A 213 -29.52 -7.70 -19.99
CA SER A 213 -30.71 -8.56 -19.97
C SER A 213 -31.99 -7.83 -19.60
N LEU A 214 -31.91 -6.82 -18.73
CA LEU A 214 -33.07 -6.00 -18.32
C LEU A 214 -33.57 -5.08 -19.46
N PHE A 215 -32.67 -4.50 -20.23
CA PHE A 215 -33.00 -3.62 -21.34
C PHE A 215 -33.19 -4.35 -22.68
N GLY A 216 -32.85 -5.64 -22.74
CA GLY A 216 -32.99 -6.47 -23.93
C GLY A 216 -34.31 -7.25 -24.04
N LYS A 217 -35.20 -7.21 -23.04
CA LYS A 217 -36.53 -7.82 -23.12
C LYS A 217 -37.47 -6.95 -23.93
N SER A 218 -37.85 -7.44 -25.14
CA SER A 218 -38.99 -6.89 -25.86
C SER A 218 -40.30 -7.19 -25.13
N PRO A 219 -41.28 -6.26 -25.14
CA PRO A 219 -42.58 -6.40 -24.45
C PRO A 219 -43.54 -7.41 -25.08
N GLU A 220 -43.13 -8.32 -25.96
CA GLU A 220 -44.02 -9.11 -26.81
C GLU A 220 -44.23 -10.58 -26.40
N ASP A 221 -43.90 -11.00 -25.19
CA ASP A 221 -44.21 -12.40 -24.78
C ASP A 221 -45.54 -12.51 -23.99
N GLY A 222 -46.56 -11.73 -24.32
CA GLY A 222 -47.79 -11.64 -23.53
C GLY A 222 -49.12 -11.73 -24.26
N GLU A 223 -49.18 -12.02 -25.55
CA GLU A 223 -50.47 -12.24 -26.22
C GLU A 223 -50.46 -13.54 -27.05
N GLU A 224 -50.92 -14.63 -26.43
CA GLU A 224 -51.49 -15.77 -27.19
C GLU A 224 -52.79 -15.27 -27.86
N PRO A 225 -52.98 -15.50 -29.17
CA PRO A 225 -54.26 -15.20 -29.82
C PRO A 225 -55.33 -16.16 -29.32
N PRO A 226 -56.59 -15.70 -29.13
CA PRO A 226 -57.68 -16.55 -28.73
C PRO A 226 -57.93 -17.60 -29.80
N GLN A 227 -58.02 -18.86 -29.37
CA GLN A 227 -58.45 -19.98 -30.20
C GLN A 227 -59.97 -19.84 -30.45
N GLU A 228 -60.39 -19.64 -31.71
CA GLU A 228 -61.75 -19.90 -32.17
C GLU A 228 -61.85 -21.34 -32.73
#